data_37427979fe0f2dc0a945d1baf0d6a263
#
_entry.id   37427979fe0f2dc0a945d1baf0d6a263
#
_cell.length_a   1.000
_cell.length_b   1.000
_cell.length_c   1.000
_cell.angle_alpha   90.00
_cell.angle_beta   90.00
_cell.angle_gamma   90.00
#
_symmetry.space_group_name_H-M   'P 1'
#
loop_
_entity.id
_entity.type
_entity.pdbx_description
1 polymer ?
#
loop_
_entity_poly.entity_id
_entity_poly.type
_entity_poly.pdbx_seq_one_letter_code
_entity_poly.pdbx_strand_id
1 'polypeptide(L)'
;AIGILLSISHSFSQQKKVQQSQAKAFTEIKRCATVDRVEMLFRKFPEKKILAERLSKETLPTKAMRIPKRLTSIVYIPVVFHIVLPNPYVITDEAVQSQLDRMNTDFAGLNSDSTNIPAAFQSLRGHSMIQFVLAKRTPSGALSNGINRVSGTATGNPNNVTDSIKRTSLGGVDAWDPNSYLNIWVGDLSGDQGVLGYTQIPGSGPLNDDGIFCNRLGFGTSPCNVSNYNRGRTIVHELGHYFGLNHIWGDDENSSNKCSG
;
A
#
# COMPACT_ATOMS: atom_id res chain seq x y z
N ALA A 1 22.30 37.00 1.52
CA ALA A 1 21.72 36.03 0.54
C ALA A 1 22.58 34.75 0.41
N ILE A 2 23.92 34.82 0.53
CA ILE A 2 24.83 33.67 0.38
C ILE A 2 24.72 32.69 1.57
N GLY A 3 24.47 33.18 2.79
CA GLY A 3 24.39 32.34 4.01
C GLY A 3 23.14 31.41 4.04
N ILE A 4 22.01 31.84 3.45
CA ILE A 4 20.77 31.07 3.44
C ILE A 4 20.85 29.92 2.41
N LEU A 5 21.50 30.12 1.27
CA LEU A 5 21.72 29.10 0.25
C LEU A 5 22.65 27.97 0.75
N LEU A 6 23.67 28.29 1.55
CA LEU A 6 24.58 27.31 2.15
C LEU A 6 23.89 26.45 3.23
N SER A 7 22.96 27.01 4.01
CA SER A 7 22.23 26.25 5.03
C SER A 7 21.22 25.26 4.42
N ILE A 8 20.55 25.64 3.33
CA ILE A 8 19.60 24.78 2.63
C ILE A 8 20.34 23.62 1.94
N SER A 9 21.50 23.87 1.33
CA SER A 9 22.29 22.80 0.69
C SER A 9 22.88 21.80 1.71
N HIS A 10 23.26 22.28 2.92
CA HIS A 10 23.71 21.40 4.01
C HIS A 10 22.58 20.52 4.55
N SER A 11 21.38 21.05 4.73
CA SER A 11 20.22 20.28 5.19
C SER A 11 19.84 19.20 4.17
N PHE A 12 19.87 19.53 2.88
CA PHE A 12 19.57 18.57 1.81
C PHE A 12 20.62 17.46 1.71
N SER A 13 21.90 17.80 1.90
CA SER A 13 23.02 16.86 1.91
C SER A 13 22.96 15.92 3.12
N GLN A 14 22.59 16.42 4.31
CA GLN A 14 22.43 15.59 5.51
C GLN A 14 21.22 14.67 5.39
N GLN A 15 20.10 15.14 4.87
CA GLN A 15 18.93 14.29 4.61
C GLN A 15 19.24 13.17 3.61
N LYS A 16 19.97 13.45 2.53
CA LYS A 16 20.45 12.40 1.59
C LYS A 16 21.36 11.38 2.28
N LYS A 17 22.27 11.81 3.14
CA LYS A 17 23.17 10.89 3.86
C LYS A 17 22.44 10.01 4.86
N VAL A 18 21.45 10.54 5.59
CA VAL A 18 20.61 9.77 6.52
C VAL A 18 19.76 8.76 5.77
N GLN A 19 19.17 9.13 4.63
CA GLN A 19 18.38 8.20 3.81
C GLN A 19 19.25 7.14 3.12
N GLN A 20 20.46 7.50 2.64
CA GLN A 20 21.41 6.53 2.09
C GLN A 20 21.97 5.57 3.15
N SER A 21 22.15 6.02 4.40
CA SER A 21 22.57 5.15 5.49
C SER A 21 21.47 4.18 5.91
N GLN A 22 20.21 4.60 5.88
CA GLN A 22 19.06 3.71 6.14
C GLN A 22 18.83 2.71 4.99
N ALA A 23 19.02 3.12 3.73
CA ALA A 23 18.94 2.22 2.59
C ALA A 23 20.07 1.17 2.55
N LYS A 24 21.22 1.46 3.17
CA LYS A 24 22.34 0.50 3.34
C LYS A 24 22.14 -0.52 4.47
N ALA A 25 21.21 -0.26 5.38
CA ALA A 25 20.95 -1.12 6.54
C ALA A 25 20.12 -2.37 6.19
N PHE A 26 19.42 -2.40 5.06
CA PHE A 26 18.65 -3.58 4.68
C PHE A 26 19.58 -4.60 4.01
N THR A 27 19.83 -5.71 4.67
CA THR A 27 20.55 -6.86 4.12
C THR A 27 19.79 -7.51 2.98
N GLU A 28 18.44 -7.42 2.99
CA GLU A 28 17.55 -7.86 1.93
C GLU A 28 16.26 -7.03 1.96
N ILE A 29 15.79 -6.58 0.78
CA ILE A 29 14.52 -5.87 0.67
C ILE A 29 13.41 -6.88 0.36
N LYS A 30 12.54 -7.12 1.32
CA LYS A 30 11.29 -7.85 1.13
C LYS A 30 10.21 -6.89 0.64
N ARG A 31 9.85 -6.96 -0.64
CA ARG A 31 8.93 -5.99 -1.27
C ARG A 31 7.56 -5.95 -0.62
N CYS A 32 7.02 -7.14 -0.29
CA CYS A 32 5.67 -7.34 0.21
C CYS A 32 5.68 -8.32 1.39
N ALA A 33 4.92 -8.03 2.43
CA ALA A 33 4.71 -8.93 3.58
C ALA A 33 3.22 -9.30 3.77
N THR A 34 2.40 -9.18 2.73
CA THR A 34 0.97 -9.49 2.80
C THR A 34 0.73 -10.97 3.12
N VAL A 35 1.49 -11.89 2.52
CA VAL A 35 1.37 -13.32 2.82
C VAL A 35 1.65 -13.60 4.30
N ASP A 36 2.78 -13.09 4.83
CA ASP A 36 3.13 -13.26 6.25
C ASP A 36 2.04 -12.66 7.17
N ARG A 37 1.53 -11.48 6.79
CA ARG A 37 0.44 -10.82 7.53
C ARG A 37 -0.81 -11.68 7.57
N VAL A 38 -1.23 -12.19 6.42
CA VAL A 38 -2.44 -13.02 6.30
C VAL A 38 -2.30 -14.34 7.05
N GLU A 39 -1.16 -15.02 6.94
CA GLU A 39 -0.89 -16.24 7.69
C GLU A 39 -0.89 -16.01 9.21
N MET A 40 -0.30 -14.91 9.67
CA MET A 40 -0.32 -14.55 11.08
C MET A 40 -1.77 -14.29 11.54
N LEU A 41 -2.58 -13.57 10.73
CA LEU A 41 -3.99 -13.32 11.03
C LEU A 41 -4.80 -14.63 11.08
N PHE A 42 -4.58 -15.57 10.17
CA PHE A 42 -5.26 -16.86 10.17
C PHE A 42 -4.87 -17.75 11.35
N ARG A 43 -3.62 -17.66 11.83
CA ARG A 43 -3.22 -18.32 13.08
C ARG A 43 -3.94 -17.75 14.30
N LYS A 44 -4.19 -16.43 14.31
CA LYS A 44 -4.86 -15.75 15.42
C LYS A 44 -6.37 -15.83 15.35
N PHE A 45 -6.94 -15.79 14.15
CA PHE A 45 -8.37 -15.75 13.85
C PHE A 45 -8.71 -16.85 12.81
N PRO A 46 -8.73 -18.14 13.19
CA PRO A 46 -8.93 -19.25 12.24
C PRO A 46 -10.26 -19.14 11.46
N GLU A 47 -11.29 -18.58 12.06
CA GLU A 47 -12.59 -18.35 11.42
C GLU A 47 -12.49 -17.39 10.23
N LYS A 48 -11.52 -16.48 10.23
CA LYS A 48 -11.27 -15.55 9.14
C LYS A 48 -10.73 -16.23 7.89
N LYS A 49 -10.00 -17.34 8.06
CA LYS A 49 -9.53 -18.15 6.92
C LYS A 49 -10.70 -18.67 6.10
N ILE A 50 -11.74 -19.21 6.78
CA ILE A 50 -12.95 -19.73 6.12
C ILE A 50 -13.66 -18.62 5.36
N LEU A 51 -13.77 -17.42 5.97
CA LEU A 51 -14.39 -16.26 5.32
C LEU A 51 -13.60 -15.81 4.10
N ALA A 52 -12.28 -15.67 4.21
CA ALA A 52 -11.41 -15.24 3.12
C ALA A 52 -11.45 -16.23 1.93
N GLU A 53 -11.40 -17.55 2.23
CA GLU A 53 -11.53 -18.60 1.20
C GLU A 53 -12.89 -18.57 0.50
N ARG A 54 -13.97 -18.30 1.24
CA ARG A 54 -15.30 -18.14 0.65
C ARG A 54 -15.35 -16.92 -0.28
N LEU A 55 -14.89 -15.75 0.21
CA LEU A 55 -14.86 -14.52 -0.59
C LEU A 55 -14.01 -14.70 -1.85
N SER A 56 -12.85 -15.35 -1.74
CA SER A 56 -11.99 -15.64 -2.88
C SER A 56 -12.70 -16.51 -3.93
N LYS A 57 -13.45 -17.53 -3.50
CA LYS A 57 -14.22 -18.38 -4.41
C LYS A 57 -15.40 -17.65 -5.07
N GLU A 58 -16.05 -16.75 -4.33
CA GLU A 58 -17.18 -15.95 -4.84
C GLU A 58 -16.71 -14.88 -5.84
N THR A 59 -15.47 -14.36 -5.67
CA THR A 59 -14.90 -13.33 -6.55
C THR A 59 -14.20 -13.90 -7.78
N LEU A 60 -13.76 -15.18 -7.74
CA LEU A 60 -13.16 -15.82 -8.90
C LEU A 60 -14.27 -16.12 -9.94
N PRO A 61 -14.10 -15.72 -11.20
CA PRO A 61 -15.05 -16.07 -12.25
C PRO A 61 -15.05 -17.60 -12.40
N THR A 62 -16.15 -18.24 -11.97
CA THR A 62 -16.37 -19.64 -12.31
C THR A 62 -16.50 -19.74 -13.82
N LYS A 63 -16.11 -20.87 -14.41
CA LYS A 63 -16.19 -21.15 -15.86
C LYS A 63 -17.59 -20.91 -16.45
N ALA A 64 -18.62 -20.82 -15.58
CA ALA A 64 -20.01 -20.51 -15.92
C ALA A 64 -20.36 -19.01 -15.78
N MET A 65 -19.58 -18.22 -15.09
CA MET A 65 -19.76 -16.77 -15.05
C MET A 65 -19.24 -16.17 -16.36
N ARG A 66 -20.11 -16.16 -17.36
CA ARG A 66 -19.96 -15.30 -18.52
C ARG A 66 -19.68 -13.89 -18.01
N ILE A 67 -18.52 -13.36 -18.41
CA ILE A 67 -18.01 -11.99 -18.28
C ILE A 67 -18.85 -11.15 -17.32
N PRO A 68 -18.35 -10.84 -16.11
CA PRO A 68 -19.06 -9.96 -15.18
C PRO A 68 -19.52 -8.74 -15.97
N LYS A 69 -20.77 -8.33 -15.77
CA LYS A 69 -21.33 -7.14 -16.42
C LYS A 69 -20.31 -6.03 -16.29
N ARG A 70 -19.65 -5.69 -17.41
CA ARG A 70 -18.61 -4.65 -17.43
C ARG A 70 -19.17 -3.42 -16.74
N LEU A 71 -18.48 -2.91 -15.73
CA LEU A 71 -18.84 -1.65 -15.11
C LEU A 71 -18.96 -0.60 -16.23
N THR A 72 -20.08 0.07 -16.29
CA THR A 72 -20.37 1.11 -17.30
C THR A 72 -20.10 2.50 -16.76
N SER A 73 -19.78 2.61 -15.48
CA SER A 73 -19.48 3.87 -14.79
C SER A 73 -18.23 3.72 -13.93
N ILE A 74 -17.55 4.83 -13.73
CA ILE A 74 -16.40 4.90 -12.82
C ILE A 74 -16.88 4.72 -11.38
N VAL A 75 -16.17 3.88 -10.63
CA VAL A 75 -16.32 3.70 -9.19
C VAL A 75 -15.28 4.56 -8.49
N TYR A 76 -15.73 5.56 -7.75
CA TYR A 76 -14.84 6.42 -6.95
C TYR A 76 -14.62 5.81 -5.58
N ILE A 77 -13.35 5.65 -5.18
CA ILE A 77 -12.96 5.17 -3.85
C ILE A 77 -12.31 6.32 -3.09
N PRO A 78 -12.95 6.82 -2.02
CA PRO A 78 -12.34 7.82 -1.15
C PRO A 78 -11.15 7.24 -0.38
N VAL A 79 -9.98 7.86 -0.50
CA VAL A 79 -8.74 7.45 0.15
C VAL A 79 -8.38 8.45 1.25
N VAL A 80 -7.93 7.93 2.38
CA VAL A 80 -7.25 8.71 3.41
C VAL A 80 -5.83 8.17 3.61
N PHE A 81 -4.85 9.07 3.55
CA PHE A 81 -3.46 8.77 3.90
C PHE A 81 -3.20 9.19 5.35
N HIS A 82 -2.95 8.22 6.22
CA HIS A 82 -2.53 8.43 7.60
C HIS A 82 -1.00 8.43 7.66
N ILE A 83 -0.40 9.60 7.74
CA ILE A 83 1.07 9.76 7.78
C ILE A 83 1.49 9.83 9.24
N VAL A 84 2.12 8.77 9.74
CA VAL A 84 2.55 8.62 11.14
C VAL A 84 4.06 8.57 11.18
N LEU A 85 4.67 9.70 11.53
CA LEU A 85 6.11 9.90 11.60
C LEU A 85 6.45 10.92 12.70
N PRO A 86 7.66 10.94 13.26
CA PRO A 86 8.10 12.00 14.18
C PRO A 86 7.93 13.40 13.59
N ASN A 87 8.21 13.55 12.29
CA ASN A 87 7.86 14.72 11.49
C ASN A 87 7.05 14.26 10.26
N PRO A 88 5.72 14.30 10.29
CA PRO A 88 4.89 13.81 9.18
C PRO A 88 4.93 14.72 7.95
N TYR A 89 5.47 15.92 8.06
CA TYR A 89 5.58 16.88 6.94
C TYR A 89 6.77 16.57 6.00
N VAL A 90 7.64 15.59 6.32
CA VAL A 90 8.65 15.08 5.38
C VAL A 90 8.00 14.39 4.17
N ILE A 91 6.76 13.91 4.33
CA ILE A 91 5.92 13.47 3.21
C ILE A 91 5.07 14.67 2.79
N THR A 92 5.42 15.31 1.71
CA THR A 92 4.73 16.52 1.22
C THR A 92 3.39 16.19 0.57
N ASP A 93 2.55 17.20 0.35
CA ASP A 93 1.27 17.02 -0.34
C ASP A 93 1.49 16.61 -1.81
N GLU A 94 2.57 17.07 -2.44
CA GLU A 94 2.97 16.68 -3.79
C GLU A 94 3.35 15.19 -3.85
N ALA A 95 4.00 14.67 -2.81
CA ALA A 95 4.32 13.24 -2.71
C ALA A 95 3.03 12.40 -2.60
N VAL A 96 2.04 12.87 -1.82
CA VAL A 96 0.72 12.22 -1.72
C VAL A 96 -0.01 12.29 -3.07
N GLN A 97 -0.01 13.44 -3.73
CA GLN A 97 -0.64 13.57 -5.05
C GLN A 97 0.03 12.65 -6.08
N SER A 98 1.36 12.58 -6.10
CA SER A 98 2.10 11.69 -7.00
C SER A 98 1.77 10.22 -6.78
N GLN A 99 1.53 9.83 -5.52
CA GLN A 99 1.08 8.48 -5.18
C GLN A 99 -0.34 8.21 -5.68
N LEU A 100 -1.26 9.15 -5.48
CA LEU A 100 -2.63 9.04 -5.96
C LEU A 100 -2.70 8.95 -7.49
N ASP A 101 -1.90 9.78 -8.19
CA ASP A 101 -1.80 9.78 -9.65
C ASP A 101 -1.26 8.44 -10.16
N ARG A 102 -0.27 7.86 -9.45
CA ARG A 102 0.25 6.53 -9.78
C ARG A 102 -0.80 5.45 -9.64
N MET A 103 -1.56 5.43 -8.52
CA MET A 103 -2.65 4.48 -8.31
C MET A 103 -3.67 4.56 -9.44
N ASN A 104 -4.10 5.78 -9.79
CA ASN A 104 -5.09 6.00 -10.85
C ASN A 104 -4.55 5.62 -12.23
N THR A 105 -3.30 5.97 -12.54
CA THR A 105 -2.67 5.66 -13.83
C THR A 105 -2.53 4.15 -14.06
N ASP A 106 -2.05 3.42 -13.04
CA ASP A 106 -1.81 1.99 -13.16
C ASP A 106 -3.14 1.21 -13.19
N PHE A 107 -4.13 1.58 -12.37
CA PHE A 107 -5.46 0.93 -12.36
C PHE A 107 -6.25 1.22 -13.63
N ALA A 108 -6.08 2.37 -14.24
CA ALA A 108 -6.67 2.68 -15.55
C ALA A 108 -5.93 2.01 -16.72
N GLY A 109 -4.79 1.33 -16.46
CA GLY A 109 -3.96 0.73 -17.51
C GLY A 109 -3.26 1.75 -18.41
N LEU A 110 -3.07 2.99 -17.94
CA LEU A 110 -2.46 4.09 -18.71
C LEU A 110 -0.96 4.24 -18.43
N ASN A 111 -0.36 3.34 -17.69
CA ASN A 111 1.07 3.33 -17.37
C ASN A 111 1.92 3.16 -18.65
N SER A 112 2.96 3.97 -18.77
CA SER A 112 3.82 4.02 -19.98
C SER A 112 4.55 2.71 -20.27
N ASP A 113 4.86 1.92 -19.24
CA ASP A 113 5.51 0.61 -19.37
C ASP A 113 4.55 -0.54 -19.72
N SER A 114 3.27 -0.27 -19.90
CA SER A 114 2.31 -1.23 -20.45
C SER A 114 2.67 -1.71 -21.86
N THR A 115 3.49 -0.94 -22.59
CA THR A 115 4.06 -1.34 -23.88
C THR A 115 5.07 -2.48 -23.79
N ASN A 116 5.62 -2.73 -22.58
CA ASN A 116 6.58 -3.82 -22.33
C ASN A 116 5.90 -5.18 -22.15
N ILE A 117 4.56 -5.25 -22.15
CA ILE A 117 3.83 -6.52 -22.10
C ILE A 117 4.16 -7.33 -23.36
N PRO A 118 4.63 -8.59 -23.23
CA PRO A 118 4.91 -9.43 -24.39
C PRO A 118 3.69 -9.54 -25.33
N ALA A 119 3.91 -9.59 -26.63
CA ALA A 119 2.85 -9.57 -27.64
C ALA A 119 1.77 -10.63 -27.41
N ALA A 120 2.16 -11.83 -26.94
CA ALA A 120 1.24 -12.92 -26.62
C ALA A 120 0.22 -12.57 -25.51
N PHE A 121 0.52 -11.59 -24.65
CA PHE A 121 -0.33 -11.20 -23.53
C PHE A 121 -1.00 -9.83 -23.71
N GLN A 122 -0.72 -9.11 -24.80
CA GLN A 122 -1.29 -7.78 -25.06
C GLN A 122 -2.84 -7.79 -25.07
N SER A 123 -3.44 -8.83 -25.64
CA SER A 123 -4.91 -8.99 -25.67
C SER A 123 -5.55 -9.27 -24.31
N LEU A 124 -4.73 -9.67 -23.32
CA LEU A 124 -5.18 -9.94 -21.94
C LEU A 124 -5.01 -8.72 -21.02
N ARG A 125 -4.48 -7.63 -21.55
CA ARG A 125 -4.29 -6.40 -20.77
C ARG A 125 -5.63 -5.90 -20.27
N GLY A 126 -5.74 -5.84 -18.93
CA GLY A 126 -6.91 -5.30 -18.25
C GLY A 126 -6.76 -3.82 -17.90
N HIS A 127 -7.89 -3.20 -17.62
CA HIS A 127 -7.98 -1.90 -16.95
C HIS A 127 -9.21 -1.93 -16.05
N SER A 128 -9.17 -1.18 -14.97
CA SER A 128 -10.33 -1.06 -14.07
C SER A 128 -11.09 0.24 -14.33
N MET A 129 -12.36 0.26 -13.90
CA MET A 129 -13.16 1.48 -13.83
C MET A 129 -13.11 2.08 -12.42
N ILE A 130 -12.04 1.83 -11.67
CA ILE A 130 -11.82 2.36 -10.32
C ILE A 130 -11.01 3.64 -10.43
N GLN A 131 -11.46 4.66 -9.71
CA GLN A 131 -10.71 5.91 -9.54
C GLN A 131 -10.60 6.24 -8.05
N PHE A 132 -9.38 6.38 -7.59
CA PHE A 132 -9.08 6.78 -6.22
C PHE A 132 -9.12 8.31 -6.11
N VAL A 133 -9.79 8.82 -5.08
CA VAL A 133 -9.91 10.26 -4.81
C VAL A 133 -9.60 10.55 -3.35
N LEU A 134 -8.94 11.66 -3.05
CA LEU A 134 -8.73 12.06 -1.66
C LEU A 134 -10.05 12.31 -0.95
N ALA A 135 -10.21 11.76 0.25
CA ALA A 135 -11.40 11.92 1.06
C ALA A 135 -11.66 13.40 1.38
N LYS A 136 -12.82 13.92 1.01
CA LYS A 136 -13.19 15.33 1.20
C LYS A 136 -13.85 15.61 2.54
N ARG A 137 -14.22 14.54 3.28
CA ARG A 137 -14.81 14.65 4.62
C ARG A 137 -14.23 13.59 5.52
N THR A 138 -14.14 13.91 6.81
CA THR A 138 -13.81 12.95 7.88
C THR A 138 -15.05 12.09 8.20
N PRO A 139 -14.89 10.99 8.97
CA PRO A 139 -16.04 10.21 9.44
C PRO A 139 -17.07 11.01 10.25
N SER A 140 -16.64 12.11 10.89
CA SER A 140 -17.55 13.03 11.61
C SER A 140 -18.19 14.07 10.69
N GLY A 141 -17.93 14.07 9.37
CA GLY A 141 -18.49 14.98 8.39
C GLY A 141 -17.73 16.30 8.22
N ALA A 142 -16.67 16.57 9.00
CA ALA A 142 -15.83 17.76 8.82
C ALA A 142 -15.08 17.75 7.48
N LEU A 143 -14.71 18.92 6.98
CA LEU A 143 -13.90 19.02 5.76
C LEU A 143 -12.54 18.33 5.94
N SER A 144 -12.07 17.69 4.89
CA SER A 144 -10.79 16.99 4.83
C SER A 144 -10.12 17.21 3.47
N ASN A 145 -8.80 17.14 3.46
CA ASN A 145 -8.00 17.03 2.24
C ASN A 145 -7.55 15.58 1.96
N GLY A 146 -8.03 14.61 2.75
CA GLY A 146 -7.66 13.20 2.62
C GLY A 146 -6.26 12.86 3.15
N ILE A 147 -5.59 13.79 3.84
CA ILE A 147 -4.25 13.61 4.39
C ILE A 147 -4.31 13.85 5.90
N ASN A 148 -4.15 12.80 6.68
CA ASN A 148 -4.15 12.86 8.14
C ASN A 148 -2.72 12.71 8.66
N ARG A 149 -2.14 13.82 9.12
CA ARG A 149 -0.77 13.87 9.61
C ARG A 149 -0.72 13.78 11.12
N VAL A 150 0.00 12.79 11.62
CA VAL A 150 0.16 12.55 13.06
C VAL A 150 1.64 12.49 13.41
N SER A 151 2.06 13.36 14.31
CA SER A 151 3.41 13.29 14.90
C SER A 151 3.41 12.11 15.89
N GLY A 152 4.14 11.05 15.55
CA GLY A 152 4.19 9.82 16.33
C GLY A 152 5.38 8.95 15.95
N THR A 153 5.63 7.94 16.79
CA THR A 153 6.70 6.96 16.60
C THR A 153 6.18 5.54 16.43
N ALA A 154 4.85 5.38 16.31
CA ALA A 154 4.26 4.08 16.02
C ALA A 154 4.68 3.59 14.63
N THR A 155 4.95 2.30 14.52
CA THR A 155 5.53 1.68 13.32
C THR A 155 4.62 0.58 12.79
N GLY A 156 4.71 0.31 11.48
CA GLY A 156 4.10 -0.86 10.87
C GLY A 156 4.81 -2.15 11.32
N ASN A 157 4.04 -3.20 11.55
CA ASN A 157 4.56 -4.53 11.86
C ASN A 157 3.66 -5.62 11.29
N PRO A 158 4.03 -6.24 10.15
CA PRO A 158 3.21 -7.28 9.53
C PRO A 158 3.08 -8.54 10.39
N ASN A 159 4.04 -8.79 11.28
CA ASN A 159 4.10 -9.97 12.13
C ASN A 159 3.40 -9.81 13.49
N ASN A 160 2.83 -8.64 13.77
CA ASN A 160 2.11 -8.38 15.02
C ASN A 160 0.62 -8.19 14.76
N VAL A 161 -0.21 -8.93 15.49
CA VAL A 161 -1.68 -8.77 15.46
C VAL A 161 -2.08 -7.33 15.80
N THR A 162 -1.44 -6.76 16.81
CA THR A 162 -1.64 -5.37 17.19
C THR A 162 -0.63 -4.49 16.45
N ASP A 163 -1.01 -4.08 15.27
CA ASP A 163 -0.21 -3.19 14.44
C ASP A 163 -0.28 -1.76 15.00
N SER A 164 0.78 -1.32 15.66
CA SER A 164 0.77 -0.08 16.46
C SER A 164 0.48 1.17 15.62
N ILE A 165 0.93 1.20 14.37
CA ILE A 165 0.65 2.33 13.47
C ILE A 165 -0.84 2.52 13.20
N LYS A 166 -1.63 1.44 13.33
CA LYS A 166 -3.08 1.41 13.13
C LYS A 166 -3.87 1.60 14.43
N ARG A 167 -3.23 2.13 15.48
CA ARG A 167 -3.87 2.31 16.80
C ARG A 167 -3.50 3.67 17.41
N THR A 168 -4.50 4.51 17.59
CA THR A 168 -4.33 5.81 18.28
C THR A 168 -3.82 5.61 19.70
N SER A 169 -4.30 4.58 20.40
CA SER A 169 -3.86 4.25 21.77
C SER A 169 -2.39 3.84 21.88
N LEU A 170 -1.72 3.54 20.75
CA LEU A 170 -0.31 3.15 20.68
C LEU A 170 0.54 4.19 19.93
N GLY A 171 0.03 5.42 19.76
CA GLY A 171 0.74 6.50 19.08
C GLY A 171 0.62 6.48 17.55
N GLY A 172 -0.23 5.63 17.01
CA GLY A 172 -0.62 5.58 15.60
C GLY A 172 -1.95 6.28 15.32
N VAL A 173 -2.70 5.78 14.36
CA VAL A 173 -4.01 6.30 13.96
C VAL A 173 -4.97 5.15 13.70
N ASP A 174 -6.15 5.19 14.33
CA ASP A 174 -7.23 4.24 14.02
C ASP A 174 -7.75 4.43 12.60
N ALA A 175 -8.22 3.34 11.99
CA ALA A 175 -8.86 3.40 10.68
C ALA A 175 -10.08 4.34 10.69
N TRP A 176 -10.26 5.10 9.63
CA TRP A 176 -11.57 5.64 9.31
C TRP A 176 -12.48 4.50 8.85
N ASP A 177 -13.81 4.66 8.95
CA ASP A 177 -14.76 3.60 8.60
C ASP A 177 -14.39 2.91 7.28
N PRO A 178 -13.97 1.63 7.30
CA PRO A 178 -13.49 0.94 6.10
C PRO A 178 -14.60 0.64 5.08
N ASN A 179 -15.89 0.79 5.47
CA ASN A 179 -16.99 0.72 4.53
C ASN A 179 -17.12 1.96 3.64
N SER A 180 -16.46 3.05 4.04
CA SER A 180 -16.56 4.36 3.37
C SER A 180 -15.22 4.87 2.87
N TYR A 181 -14.11 4.38 3.41
CA TYR A 181 -12.77 4.89 3.10
C TYR A 181 -11.77 3.75 2.90
N LEU A 182 -10.91 3.90 1.90
CA LEU A 182 -9.66 3.15 1.82
C LEU A 182 -8.63 3.82 2.74
N ASN A 183 -8.23 3.14 3.79
CA ASN A 183 -7.22 3.59 4.73
C ASN A 183 -5.81 3.18 4.25
N ILE A 184 -4.90 4.13 4.17
CA ILE A 184 -3.50 3.88 3.83
C ILE A 184 -2.61 4.51 4.90
N TRP A 185 -1.90 3.69 5.67
CA TRP A 185 -0.92 4.16 6.64
C TRP A 185 0.45 4.27 6.00
N VAL A 186 1.11 5.39 6.22
CA VAL A 186 2.47 5.68 5.75
C VAL A 186 3.34 5.97 6.95
N GLY A 187 4.42 5.20 7.13
CA GLY A 187 5.29 5.35 8.28
C GLY A 187 6.56 4.51 8.18
N ASP A 188 7.25 4.37 9.30
CA ASP A 188 8.40 3.50 9.44
C ASP A 188 7.97 2.08 9.79
N LEU A 189 8.83 1.11 9.49
CA LEU A 189 8.63 -0.30 9.84
C LEU A 189 9.30 -0.60 11.20
N SER A 190 8.71 -1.49 11.98
CA SER A 190 9.31 -2.01 13.21
C SER A 190 10.45 -2.98 12.88
N GLY A 191 11.63 -2.70 13.38
CA GLY A 191 12.83 -3.51 13.13
C GLY A 191 13.35 -3.40 11.69
N ASP A 192 14.42 -4.14 11.42
CA ASP A 192 15.12 -4.15 10.12
C ASP A 192 14.62 -5.32 9.26
N GLN A 193 13.36 -5.23 8.81
CA GLN A 193 12.73 -6.31 8.04
C GLN A 193 12.76 -6.06 6.53
N GLY A 194 13.20 -4.91 6.06
CA GLY A 194 13.25 -4.57 4.63
C GLY A 194 11.90 -4.52 3.90
N VAL A 195 10.78 -4.60 4.64
CA VAL A 195 9.42 -4.63 4.08
C VAL A 195 9.03 -3.25 3.59
N LEU A 196 8.50 -3.16 2.38
CA LEU A 196 8.01 -1.91 1.78
C LEU A 196 6.51 -1.72 1.93
N GLY A 197 5.73 -2.80 1.97
CA GLY A 197 4.29 -2.73 2.14
C GLY A 197 3.68 -4.04 2.60
N TYR A 198 2.47 -3.94 3.11
CA TYR A 198 1.57 -5.06 3.36
C TYR A 198 0.13 -4.58 3.48
N THR A 199 -0.79 -5.50 3.25
CA THR A 199 -2.22 -5.31 3.48
C THR A 199 -2.83 -6.56 4.11
N GLN A 200 -4.11 -6.56 4.35
CA GLN A 200 -4.87 -7.78 4.55
C GLN A 200 -5.77 -8.02 3.34
N ILE A 201 -5.87 -9.28 2.91
CA ILE A 201 -6.80 -9.66 1.86
C ILE A 201 -8.24 -9.62 2.39
N PRO A 202 -9.25 -9.51 1.51
CA PRO A 202 -10.65 -9.43 1.96
C PRO A 202 -11.03 -10.53 2.94
N GLY A 203 -11.54 -10.13 4.10
CA GLY A 203 -12.01 -11.02 5.14
C GLY A 203 -10.95 -11.69 6.02
N SER A 204 -9.65 -11.44 5.80
CA SER A 204 -8.57 -12.13 6.53
C SER A 204 -8.31 -11.59 7.93
N GLY A 205 -8.78 -10.39 8.26
CA GLY A 205 -8.50 -9.74 9.54
C GLY A 205 -9.65 -8.92 10.10
N PRO A 206 -9.43 -8.26 11.24
CA PRO A 206 -10.40 -7.34 11.82
C PRO A 206 -10.56 -6.07 10.96
N LEU A 207 -11.79 -5.53 10.92
CA LEU A 207 -12.11 -4.33 10.13
C LEU A 207 -11.32 -3.09 10.55
N ASN A 208 -10.98 -2.96 11.83
CA ASN A 208 -10.18 -1.82 12.31
C ASN A 208 -8.70 -1.88 11.89
N ASP A 209 -8.26 -2.94 11.22
CA ASP A 209 -6.95 -3.09 10.58
C ASP A 209 -7.06 -3.02 9.04
N ASP A 210 -8.27 -2.87 8.52
CA ASP A 210 -8.51 -2.92 7.08
C ASP A 210 -7.88 -1.73 6.37
N GLY A 211 -7.06 -2.05 5.38
CA GLY A 211 -6.29 -1.08 4.60
C GLY A 211 -4.84 -1.47 4.43
N ILE A 212 -4.07 -0.56 3.88
CA ILE A 212 -2.71 -0.77 3.40
C ILE A 212 -1.71 -0.06 4.31
N PHE A 213 -0.61 -0.73 4.65
CA PHE A 213 0.60 -0.08 5.16
C PHE A 213 1.60 0.09 4.02
N CYS A 214 2.22 1.26 3.97
CA CYS A 214 3.35 1.55 3.09
C CYS A 214 4.50 2.16 3.90
N ASN A 215 5.67 1.54 3.80
CA ASN A 215 6.89 2.14 4.32
C ASN A 215 7.15 3.46 3.57
N ARG A 216 7.47 4.52 4.31
CA ARG A 216 7.76 5.84 3.71
C ARG A 216 8.84 5.80 2.62
N LEU A 217 9.74 4.81 2.66
CA LEU A 217 10.83 4.63 1.69
C LEU A 217 10.34 4.13 0.31
N GLY A 218 9.12 3.58 0.23
CA GLY A 218 8.48 3.15 -1.02
C GLY A 218 7.27 4.00 -1.40
N PHE A 219 7.04 5.15 -0.74
CA PHE A 219 5.86 5.97 -0.93
C PHE A 219 6.07 7.07 -1.97
N GLY A 220 5.13 7.21 -2.90
CA GLY A 220 5.16 8.23 -3.94
C GLY A 220 6.26 8.03 -4.98
N THR A 221 6.44 9.03 -5.83
CA THR A 221 7.43 9.02 -6.91
C THR A 221 8.65 9.89 -6.60
N SER A 222 9.03 9.98 -5.33
CA SER A 222 10.13 10.83 -4.89
C SER A 222 11.50 10.24 -5.25
N PRO A 223 12.45 11.04 -5.74
CA PRO A 223 13.84 10.63 -5.91
C PRO A 223 14.55 10.32 -4.59
N CYS A 224 13.96 10.69 -3.45
CA CYS A 224 14.47 10.40 -2.11
C CYS A 224 14.10 9.00 -1.61
N ASN A 225 13.25 8.26 -2.33
CA ASN A 225 12.92 6.87 -2.03
C ASN A 225 14.10 5.94 -2.38
N VAL A 226 14.04 4.70 -1.90
CA VAL A 226 14.99 3.66 -2.33
C VAL A 226 14.94 3.57 -3.86
N SER A 227 16.10 3.67 -4.52
CA SER A 227 16.25 3.95 -5.95
C SER A 227 15.41 3.04 -6.88
N ASN A 228 15.19 1.78 -6.49
CA ASN A 228 14.40 0.81 -7.25
C ASN A 228 12.90 0.82 -6.91
N TYR A 229 12.48 1.59 -5.88
CA TYR A 229 11.11 1.61 -5.35
C TYR A 229 10.52 3.03 -5.30
N ASN A 230 11.00 3.92 -6.16
CA ASN A 230 10.64 5.34 -6.22
C ASN A 230 9.53 5.65 -7.23
N ARG A 231 8.79 4.64 -7.69
CA ARG A 231 7.73 4.79 -8.70
C ARG A 231 6.31 4.78 -8.13
N GLY A 232 6.16 4.78 -6.81
CA GLY A 232 4.86 4.70 -6.14
C GLY A 232 4.12 3.37 -6.33
N ARG A 233 4.81 2.30 -6.75
CA ARG A 233 4.19 1.01 -7.06
C ARG A 233 4.06 0.06 -5.89
N THR A 234 4.64 0.38 -4.75
CA THR A 234 4.40 -0.38 -3.53
C THR A 234 2.90 -0.41 -3.20
N ILE A 235 2.25 0.75 -3.10
CA ILE A 235 0.81 0.81 -2.81
C ILE A 235 -0.02 0.19 -3.93
N VAL A 236 0.36 0.38 -5.19
CA VAL A 236 -0.36 -0.25 -6.33
C VAL A 236 -0.34 -1.77 -6.23
N HIS A 237 0.78 -2.36 -5.81
CA HIS A 237 0.92 -3.79 -5.57
C HIS A 237 0.04 -4.25 -4.40
N GLU A 238 0.11 -3.55 -3.26
CA GLU A 238 -0.71 -3.87 -2.09
C GLU A 238 -2.22 -3.69 -2.37
N LEU A 239 -2.60 -2.74 -3.24
CA LEU A 239 -3.97 -2.62 -3.73
C LEU A 239 -4.44 -3.87 -4.49
N GLY A 240 -3.55 -4.49 -5.26
CA GLY A 240 -3.85 -5.78 -5.89
C GLY A 240 -4.29 -6.81 -4.85
N HIS A 241 -3.52 -6.98 -3.78
CA HIS A 241 -3.86 -7.87 -2.67
C HIS A 241 -5.12 -7.42 -1.92
N TYR A 242 -5.27 -6.12 -1.68
CA TYR A 242 -6.47 -5.55 -1.06
C TYR A 242 -7.75 -5.89 -1.84
N PHE A 243 -7.66 -5.99 -3.17
CA PHE A 243 -8.74 -6.46 -4.04
C PHE A 243 -8.74 -7.98 -4.28
N GLY A 244 -7.95 -8.75 -3.55
CA GLY A 244 -7.95 -10.21 -3.58
C GLY A 244 -7.07 -10.86 -4.65
N LEU A 245 -6.16 -10.13 -5.27
CA LEU A 245 -5.20 -10.69 -6.20
C LEU A 245 -4.03 -11.34 -5.46
N ASN A 246 -3.62 -12.52 -5.88
CA ASN A 246 -2.41 -13.20 -5.41
C ASN A 246 -1.19 -12.79 -6.23
N HIS A 247 0.00 -13.13 -5.74
CA HIS A 247 1.21 -13.00 -6.56
C HIS A 247 1.12 -13.91 -7.79
N ILE A 248 1.67 -13.43 -8.90
CA ILE A 248 1.65 -14.19 -10.17
C ILE A 248 2.48 -15.47 -10.13
N TRP A 249 3.42 -15.59 -9.17
CA TRP A 249 4.23 -16.79 -8.94
C TRP A 249 3.62 -17.76 -7.93
N GLY A 250 2.43 -17.45 -7.39
CA GLY A 250 1.76 -18.21 -6.32
C GLY A 250 2.25 -17.81 -4.93
N ASP A 251 1.39 -18.02 -3.94
CA ASP A 251 1.65 -17.70 -2.53
C ASP A 251 1.76 -18.96 -1.66
N ASP A 252 1.77 -20.15 -2.28
CA ASP A 252 1.86 -21.43 -1.58
C ASP A 252 3.31 -21.75 -1.19
N GLU A 253 3.64 -21.66 0.08
CA GLU A 253 4.96 -22.09 0.59
C GLU A 253 5.25 -23.57 0.32
N ASN A 254 4.22 -24.39 0.13
CA ASN A 254 4.29 -25.83 -0.10
C ASN A 254 4.14 -26.26 -1.56
N SER A 255 4.06 -25.34 -2.52
CA SER A 255 3.95 -25.76 -3.90
C SER A 255 5.32 -26.24 -4.41
N SER A 256 5.52 -27.55 -4.38
CA SER A 256 6.50 -28.25 -5.23
C SER A 256 6.28 -27.95 -6.75
N ASN A 257 5.24 -27.22 -7.07
CA ASN A 257 4.85 -26.69 -8.36
C ASN A 257 5.23 -25.20 -8.51
N LYS A 258 6.41 -24.82 -8.05
CA LYS A 258 7.02 -23.60 -8.59
C LYS A 258 7.09 -23.82 -10.09
N CYS A 259 6.40 -22.99 -10.87
CA CYS A 259 6.53 -23.00 -12.31
C CYS A 259 8.02 -23.00 -12.65
N SER A 260 8.58 -24.19 -12.91
CA SER A 260 9.86 -24.35 -13.54
C SER A 260 9.65 -23.91 -14.99
N GLY A 261 9.78 -22.58 -15.21
CA GLY A 261 9.82 -22.00 -16.55
C GLY A 261 11.25 -22.00 -17.06
#